data_88e950ff8612b712cd848d83ac9922b9
#
_entry.id   88e950ff8612b712cd848d83ac9922b9
#
_cell.length_a   1.000
_cell.length_b   1.000
_cell.length_c   1.000
_cell.angle_alpha   90.00
_cell.angle_beta   90.00
_cell.angle_gamma   90.00
#
_symmetry.space_group_name_H-M   'P 1'
#
loop_
_entity.id
_entity.type
_entity.pdbx_description
1 polymer ?
#
loop_
_entity_poly.entity_id
_entity_poly.type
_entity_poly.pdbx_seq_one_letter_code
_entity_poly.pdbx_strand_id
1 'polypeptide(L)'
;MKKYNYIASAKRTLKIESESIQSISNQLDSSFVELCDKVLICDGKFVIMGVGKSGHIAQKISATLSSTGTPSIFIHPTEAAHGDMGLISKKDIVMLISNSGETDEIINILSSLKRHAKEIVSLTSNNKSAIAKFEDIKIQIKSKKEACPLDLAPTSS
;
A
#
# COMPACT_ATOMS: atom_id res chain seq x y z
N MET A 1 24.17 -11.30 34.12
CA MET A 1 23.36 -10.85 32.98
C MET A 1 23.50 -11.85 31.82
N LYS A 2 22.41 -12.41 31.30
CA LYS A 2 22.47 -13.25 30.07
C LYS A 2 22.95 -12.34 28.92
N LYS A 3 24.08 -12.70 28.30
CA LYS A 3 24.61 -11.96 27.14
C LYS A 3 23.64 -12.14 25.97
N TYR A 4 23.00 -11.02 25.54
CA TYR A 4 22.07 -11.05 24.42
C TYR A 4 22.83 -11.35 23.12
N ASN A 5 22.30 -12.27 22.29
CA ASN A 5 22.93 -12.64 21.03
C ASN A 5 22.31 -11.83 19.87
N TYR A 6 22.87 -10.66 19.60
CA TYR A 6 22.39 -9.77 18.54
C TYR A 6 22.44 -10.39 17.15
N ILE A 7 23.48 -11.19 16.84
CA ILE A 7 23.61 -11.85 15.54
C ILE A 7 22.49 -12.88 15.33
N ALA A 8 22.20 -13.69 16.35
CA ALA A 8 21.10 -14.65 16.28
C ALA A 8 19.74 -13.96 16.11
N SER A 9 19.54 -12.82 16.78
CA SER A 9 18.33 -12.02 16.63
C SER A 9 18.19 -11.45 15.21
N ALA A 10 19.26 -10.88 14.66
CA ALA A 10 19.27 -10.34 13.28
C ALA A 10 18.98 -11.45 12.26
N LYS A 11 19.65 -12.61 12.36
CA LYS A 11 19.40 -13.74 11.47
C LYS A 11 17.96 -14.24 11.55
N ARG A 12 17.37 -14.28 12.76
CA ARG A 12 15.96 -14.63 12.95
C ARG A 12 15.03 -13.65 12.25
N THR A 13 15.27 -12.35 12.39
CA THR A 13 14.48 -11.30 11.72
C THR A 13 14.53 -11.45 10.22
N LEU A 14 15.73 -11.50 9.63
CA LEU A 14 15.93 -11.67 8.19
C LEU A 14 15.26 -12.94 7.64
N LYS A 15 15.28 -14.04 8.41
CA LYS A 15 14.60 -15.27 8.04
C LYS A 15 13.09 -15.07 7.96
N ILE A 16 12.48 -14.46 8.98
CA ILE A 16 11.02 -14.20 9.02
C ILE A 16 10.60 -13.29 7.85
N GLU A 17 11.35 -12.22 7.58
CA GLU A 17 11.08 -11.30 6.49
C GLU A 17 11.21 -12.00 5.13
N SER A 18 12.26 -12.80 4.93
CA SER A 18 12.45 -13.58 3.70
C SER A 18 11.31 -14.60 3.46
N GLU A 19 10.89 -15.31 4.51
CA GLU A 19 9.76 -16.25 4.44
C GLU A 19 8.45 -15.52 4.14
N SER A 20 8.27 -14.29 4.64
CA SER A 20 7.10 -13.45 4.36
C SER A 20 7.07 -13.02 2.89
N ILE A 21 8.20 -12.55 2.35
CA ILE A 21 8.33 -12.19 0.92
C ILE A 21 8.02 -13.41 0.04
N GLN A 22 8.59 -14.59 0.36
CA GLN A 22 8.31 -15.82 -0.37
C GLN A 22 6.83 -16.19 -0.33
N SER A 23 6.17 -15.97 0.82
CA SER A 23 4.73 -16.24 0.97
C SER A 23 3.87 -15.31 0.11
N ILE A 24 4.28 -14.04 -0.06
CA ILE A 24 3.55 -13.05 -0.88
C ILE A 24 3.57 -13.46 -2.34
N SER A 25 4.64 -14.04 -2.86
CA SER A 25 4.72 -14.48 -4.26
C SER A 25 3.57 -15.43 -4.65
N ASN A 26 3.08 -16.24 -3.70
CA ASN A 26 1.96 -17.16 -3.90
C ASN A 26 0.57 -16.50 -3.75
N GLN A 27 0.52 -15.22 -3.39
CA GLN A 27 -0.71 -14.45 -3.22
C GLN A 27 -0.97 -13.53 -4.42
N LEU A 28 0.00 -13.37 -5.32
CA LEU A 28 -0.16 -12.61 -6.55
C LEU A 28 -1.10 -13.37 -7.50
N ASP A 29 -2.12 -12.68 -7.98
CA ASP A 29 -3.15 -13.22 -8.85
C ASP A 29 -3.43 -12.30 -10.06
N SER A 30 -4.53 -12.53 -10.76
CA SER A 30 -4.92 -11.74 -11.92
C SER A 30 -5.17 -10.26 -11.63
N SER A 31 -5.52 -9.89 -10.40
CA SER A 31 -5.71 -8.48 -10.04
C SER A 31 -4.39 -7.70 -10.06
N PHE A 32 -3.26 -8.34 -9.74
CA PHE A 32 -1.96 -7.72 -9.90
C PHE A 32 -1.63 -7.48 -11.39
N VAL A 33 -1.94 -8.43 -12.27
CA VAL A 33 -1.76 -8.27 -13.71
C VAL A 33 -2.64 -7.13 -14.24
N GLU A 34 -3.92 -7.12 -13.85
CA GLU A 34 -4.86 -6.06 -14.21
C GLU A 34 -4.35 -4.67 -13.79
N LEU A 35 -3.83 -4.53 -12.56
CA LEU A 35 -3.24 -3.29 -12.09
C LEU A 35 -2.06 -2.85 -12.98
N CYS A 36 -1.14 -3.76 -13.28
CA CYS A 36 0.02 -3.46 -14.12
C CYS A 36 -0.41 -2.98 -15.52
N ASP A 37 -1.33 -3.69 -16.15
CA ASP A 37 -1.84 -3.33 -17.49
C ASP A 37 -2.49 -1.94 -17.48
N LYS A 38 -3.30 -1.65 -16.47
CA LYS A 38 -3.97 -0.34 -16.33
C LYS A 38 -3.00 0.80 -16.07
N VAL A 39 -1.96 0.58 -15.25
CA VAL A 39 -0.93 1.60 -14.99
C VAL A 39 -0.12 1.88 -16.26
N LEU A 40 0.21 0.86 -17.06
CA LEU A 40 0.97 1.02 -18.30
C LEU A 40 0.24 1.82 -19.37
N ILE A 41 -1.09 1.75 -19.42
CA ILE A 41 -1.92 2.48 -20.39
C ILE A 41 -2.62 3.71 -19.78
N CYS A 42 -2.21 4.14 -18.58
CA CYS A 42 -2.82 5.26 -17.89
C CYS A 42 -2.45 6.59 -18.54
N ASP A 43 -3.44 7.35 -19.02
CA ASP A 43 -3.25 8.69 -19.57
C ASP A 43 -3.01 9.78 -18.50
N GLY A 44 -3.20 9.44 -17.23
CA GLY A 44 -2.98 10.30 -16.08
C GLY A 44 -1.72 9.91 -15.32
N LYS A 45 -1.80 9.98 -14.00
CA LYS A 45 -0.75 9.56 -13.09
C LYS A 45 -1.24 8.48 -12.13
N PHE A 46 -0.30 7.74 -11.59
CA PHE A 46 -0.55 6.79 -10.51
C PHE A 46 -0.36 7.48 -9.16
N VAL A 47 -1.47 7.79 -8.50
CA VAL A 47 -1.47 8.44 -7.18
C VAL A 47 -1.43 7.37 -6.11
N ILE A 48 -0.51 7.49 -5.16
CA ILE A 48 -0.39 6.51 -4.08
C ILE A 48 -0.63 7.20 -2.74
N MET A 49 -1.48 6.63 -1.91
CA MET A 49 -1.85 7.16 -0.61
C MET A 49 -1.62 6.15 0.50
N GLY A 50 -1.27 6.63 1.68
CA GLY A 50 -1.10 5.83 2.89
C GLY A 50 -0.77 6.71 4.08
N VAL A 51 -0.97 6.19 5.29
CA VAL A 51 -0.72 6.90 6.55
C VAL A 51 0.42 6.25 7.31
N GLY A 52 1.24 7.03 8.00
CA GLY A 52 2.34 6.55 8.83
C GLY A 52 3.34 5.72 8.02
N LYS A 53 3.64 4.48 8.44
CA LYS A 53 4.61 3.61 7.77
C LYS A 53 4.15 3.22 6.35
N SER A 54 2.85 2.98 6.15
CA SER A 54 2.27 2.76 4.82
C SER A 54 2.46 3.98 3.91
N GLY A 55 2.38 5.20 4.47
CA GLY A 55 2.68 6.44 3.76
C GLY A 55 4.14 6.53 3.30
N HIS A 56 5.11 6.14 4.15
CA HIS A 56 6.52 6.10 3.76
C HIS A 56 6.78 5.11 2.63
N ILE A 57 6.12 3.95 2.65
CA ILE A 57 6.18 2.98 1.53
C ILE A 57 5.53 3.55 0.27
N ALA A 58 4.38 4.20 0.40
CA ALA A 58 3.70 4.87 -0.71
C ALA A 58 4.60 5.92 -1.38
N GLN A 59 5.29 6.76 -0.60
CA GLN A 59 6.28 7.73 -1.10
C GLN A 59 7.42 7.05 -1.86
N LYS A 60 7.96 5.96 -1.28
CA LYS A 60 9.07 5.21 -1.91
C LYS A 60 8.63 4.60 -3.26
N ILE A 61 7.45 3.99 -3.32
CA ILE A 61 6.91 3.40 -4.55
C ILE A 61 6.70 4.50 -5.60
N SER A 62 6.04 5.61 -5.23
CA SER A 62 5.79 6.74 -6.12
C SER A 62 7.09 7.32 -6.69
N ALA A 63 8.10 7.58 -5.85
CA ALA A 63 9.39 8.09 -6.27
C ALA A 63 10.11 7.12 -7.24
N THR A 64 10.01 5.80 -6.99
CA THR A 64 10.61 4.79 -7.86
C THR A 64 9.93 4.75 -9.22
N LEU A 65 8.60 4.74 -9.27
CA LEU A 65 7.83 4.75 -10.51
C LEU A 65 8.13 5.99 -11.36
N SER A 66 8.14 7.18 -10.73
CA SER A 66 8.50 8.43 -11.41
C SER A 66 9.91 8.39 -12.00
N SER A 67 10.88 7.83 -11.27
CA SER A 67 12.27 7.72 -11.74
C SER A 67 12.45 6.73 -12.88
N THR A 68 11.49 5.83 -13.07
CA THR A 68 11.52 4.79 -14.12
C THR A 68 10.54 5.07 -15.26
N GLY A 69 9.95 6.28 -15.32
CA GLY A 69 9.16 6.75 -16.46
C GLY A 69 7.65 6.60 -16.30
N THR A 70 7.14 6.09 -15.17
CA THR A 70 5.71 6.05 -14.88
C THR A 70 5.33 7.29 -14.05
N PRO A 71 4.50 8.23 -14.57
CA PRO A 71 4.06 9.39 -13.81
C PRO A 71 3.37 8.98 -12.52
N SER A 72 3.96 9.29 -11.36
CA SER A 72 3.41 8.93 -10.05
C SER A 72 3.67 10.01 -9.02
N ILE A 73 2.71 10.20 -8.11
CA ILE A 73 2.82 11.09 -6.95
C ILE A 73 2.28 10.43 -5.70
N PHE A 74 2.85 10.81 -4.57
CA PHE A 74 2.28 10.51 -3.26
C PHE A 74 1.40 11.69 -2.81
N ILE A 75 0.21 11.39 -2.29
CA ILE A 75 -0.65 12.36 -1.61
C ILE A 75 -1.02 11.79 -0.24
N HIS A 76 -0.78 12.56 0.83
CA HIS A 76 -1.23 12.16 2.15
C HIS A 76 -2.76 12.27 2.25
N PRO A 77 -3.48 11.26 2.81
CA PRO A 77 -4.95 11.30 2.89
C PRO A 77 -5.50 12.54 3.61
N THR A 78 -4.82 13.02 4.65
CA THR A 78 -5.21 14.25 5.36
C THR A 78 -5.10 15.47 4.45
N GLU A 79 -4.01 15.61 3.70
CA GLU A 79 -3.84 16.75 2.77
C GLU A 79 -4.87 16.69 1.64
N ALA A 80 -5.20 15.48 1.17
CA ALA A 80 -6.29 15.29 0.22
C ALA A 80 -7.63 15.79 0.76
N ALA A 81 -7.92 15.56 2.05
CA ALA A 81 -9.13 16.07 2.71
C ALA A 81 -9.14 17.62 2.82
N HIS A 82 -7.96 18.26 2.82
CA HIS A 82 -7.81 19.71 2.99
C HIS A 82 -7.47 20.47 1.71
N GLY A 83 -7.58 19.83 0.53
CA GLY A 83 -7.43 20.53 -0.75
C GLY A 83 -6.70 19.77 -1.84
N ASP A 84 -5.73 18.92 -1.48
CA ASP A 84 -4.91 18.17 -2.45
C ASP A 84 -5.71 17.14 -3.27
N MET A 85 -6.99 16.91 -2.91
CA MET A 85 -7.94 16.17 -3.76
C MET A 85 -8.03 16.79 -5.17
N GLY A 86 -7.85 18.12 -5.30
CA GLY A 86 -7.81 18.83 -6.57
C GLY A 86 -6.65 18.42 -7.49
N LEU A 87 -5.62 17.75 -6.98
CA LEU A 87 -4.53 17.19 -7.78
C LEU A 87 -4.94 15.91 -8.53
N ILE A 88 -6.08 15.30 -8.17
CA ILE A 88 -6.57 14.05 -8.75
C ILE A 88 -7.61 14.33 -9.82
N SER A 89 -7.49 13.65 -10.94
CA SER A 89 -8.38 13.79 -12.09
C SER A 89 -8.98 12.44 -12.53
N LYS A 90 -10.00 12.49 -13.39
CA LYS A 90 -10.63 11.31 -14.00
C LYS A 90 -9.73 10.51 -14.95
N LYS A 91 -8.47 10.89 -15.08
CA LYS A 91 -7.45 10.13 -15.80
C LYS A 91 -6.56 9.32 -14.86
N ASP A 92 -6.58 9.62 -13.56
CA ASP A 92 -5.64 9.09 -12.58
C ASP A 92 -6.16 7.80 -11.93
N ILE A 93 -5.25 6.88 -11.68
CA ILE A 93 -5.47 5.69 -10.87
C ILE A 93 -4.96 5.98 -9.46
N VAL A 94 -5.76 5.70 -8.43
CA VAL A 94 -5.39 5.95 -7.03
C VAL A 94 -5.22 4.63 -6.29
N MET A 95 -4.02 4.38 -5.75
CA MET A 95 -3.74 3.23 -4.87
C MET A 95 -3.77 3.66 -3.40
N LEU A 96 -4.54 2.93 -2.61
CA LEU A 96 -4.67 3.10 -1.16
C LEU A 96 -3.91 1.97 -0.45
N ILE A 97 -2.88 2.31 0.33
CA ILE A 97 -2.09 1.35 1.10
C ILE A 97 -2.50 1.42 2.57
N SER A 98 -3.13 0.36 3.06
CA SER A 98 -3.52 0.23 4.45
C SER A 98 -3.56 -1.24 4.85
N ASN A 99 -2.70 -1.65 5.79
CA ASN A 99 -2.66 -3.05 6.22
C ASN A 99 -4.01 -3.53 6.78
N SER A 100 -4.63 -2.77 7.68
CA SER A 100 -5.96 -3.10 8.22
C SER A 100 -7.09 -2.87 7.22
N GLY A 101 -6.93 -1.90 6.30
CA GLY A 101 -7.98 -1.39 5.45
C GLY A 101 -9.07 -0.59 6.20
N GLU A 102 -8.78 -0.19 7.46
CA GLU A 102 -9.69 0.54 8.35
C GLU A 102 -9.06 1.87 8.84
N THR A 103 -8.19 2.46 8.04
CA THR A 103 -7.52 3.74 8.36
C THR A 103 -8.52 4.88 8.17
N ASP A 104 -8.88 5.57 9.24
CA ASP A 104 -9.93 6.61 9.26
C ASP A 104 -9.67 7.74 8.27
N GLU A 105 -8.42 8.22 8.16
CA GLU A 105 -8.05 9.29 7.23
C GLU A 105 -8.30 8.90 5.76
N ILE A 106 -8.16 7.62 5.43
CA ILE A 106 -8.48 7.11 4.09
C ILE A 106 -9.99 6.94 3.93
N ILE A 107 -10.67 6.35 4.92
CA ILE A 107 -12.12 6.10 4.89
C ILE A 107 -12.88 7.41 4.68
N ASN A 108 -12.49 8.47 5.36
CA ASN A 108 -13.15 9.78 5.28
C ASN A 108 -13.12 10.42 3.89
N ILE A 109 -12.14 10.06 3.04
CA ILE A 109 -12.00 10.62 1.68
C ILE A 109 -12.51 9.67 0.58
N LEU A 110 -12.87 8.42 0.87
CA LEU A 110 -13.24 7.41 -0.14
C LEU A 110 -14.33 7.88 -1.10
N SER A 111 -15.42 8.46 -0.56
CA SER A 111 -16.54 8.95 -1.38
C SER A 111 -16.12 10.09 -2.31
N SER A 112 -15.17 10.92 -1.88
CA SER A 112 -14.61 11.99 -2.72
C SER A 112 -13.68 11.41 -3.77
N LEU A 113 -12.80 10.48 -3.41
CA LEU A 113 -11.91 9.80 -4.35
C LEU A 113 -12.67 9.13 -5.49
N LYS A 114 -13.78 8.46 -5.20
CA LYS A 114 -14.61 7.80 -6.24
C LYS A 114 -15.17 8.78 -7.27
N ARG A 115 -15.37 10.05 -6.88
CA ARG A 115 -15.80 11.10 -7.80
C ARG A 115 -14.66 11.69 -8.64
N HIS A 116 -13.43 11.71 -8.10
CA HIS A 116 -12.27 12.36 -8.72
C HIS A 116 -11.39 11.40 -9.51
N ALA A 117 -11.14 10.21 -9.01
CA ALA A 117 -10.29 9.22 -9.66
C ALA A 117 -10.97 8.50 -10.83
N LYS A 118 -10.18 7.97 -11.75
CA LYS A 118 -10.61 7.02 -12.79
C LYS A 118 -10.91 5.66 -12.14
N GLU A 119 -9.98 5.17 -11.33
CA GLU A 119 -10.06 3.89 -10.64
C GLU A 119 -9.40 3.98 -9.26
N ILE A 120 -9.90 3.17 -8.34
CA ILE A 120 -9.35 3.00 -6.99
C ILE A 120 -8.82 1.58 -6.84
N VAL A 121 -7.59 1.46 -6.38
CA VAL A 121 -6.90 0.21 -6.07
C VAL A 121 -6.67 0.14 -4.58
N SER A 122 -6.97 -0.97 -3.92
CA SER A 122 -6.55 -1.20 -2.54
C SER A 122 -5.39 -2.18 -2.45
N LEU A 123 -4.45 -1.89 -1.57
CA LEU A 123 -3.42 -2.81 -1.10
C LEU A 123 -3.62 -3.01 0.40
N THR A 124 -4.16 -4.16 0.79
CA THR A 124 -4.54 -4.45 2.19
C THR A 124 -4.36 -5.93 2.54
N SER A 125 -4.21 -6.23 3.83
CA SER A 125 -4.27 -7.63 4.32
C SER A 125 -5.71 -8.11 4.56
N ASN A 126 -6.70 -7.20 4.61
CA ASN A 126 -8.09 -7.48 4.95
C ASN A 126 -9.04 -7.16 3.80
N ASN A 127 -9.42 -8.17 3.03
CA ASN A 127 -10.31 -8.03 1.88
C ASN A 127 -11.79 -7.76 2.23
N LYS A 128 -12.13 -7.69 3.53
CA LYS A 128 -13.49 -7.35 4.01
C LYS A 128 -13.56 -5.97 4.63
N SER A 129 -12.45 -5.23 4.60
CA SER A 129 -12.33 -3.90 5.20
C SER A 129 -13.21 -2.85 4.53
N ALA A 130 -13.34 -1.69 5.19
CA ALA A 130 -14.07 -0.55 4.66
C ALA A 130 -13.49 -0.07 3.33
N ILE A 131 -12.15 0.01 3.20
CA ILE A 131 -11.47 0.39 1.96
C ILE A 131 -11.80 -0.62 0.85
N ALA A 132 -11.77 -1.93 1.17
CA ALA A 132 -12.03 -3.01 0.23
C ALA A 132 -13.46 -3.04 -0.36
N LYS A 133 -14.38 -2.24 0.15
CA LYS A 133 -15.74 -2.10 -0.39
C LYS A 133 -15.88 -1.00 -1.44
N PHE A 134 -14.88 -0.11 -1.56
CA PHE A 134 -14.92 1.06 -2.46
C PHE A 134 -14.01 0.92 -3.68
N GLU A 135 -13.19 -0.12 -3.73
CA GLU A 135 -12.19 -0.31 -4.76
C GLU A 135 -12.75 -0.90 -6.06
N ASP A 136 -12.02 -0.64 -7.15
CA ASP A 136 -12.22 -1.26 -8.46
C ASP A 136 -11.27 -2.45 -8.65
N ILE A 137 -10.05 -2.38 -8.06
CA ILE A 137 -9.05 -3.46 -8.06
C ILE A 137 -8.57 -3.72 -6.65
N LYS A 138 -8.53 -5.00 -6.28
CA LYS A 138 -8.14 -5.47 -4.96
C LYS A 138 -6.83 -6.23 -5.00
N ILE A 139 -5.80 -5.71 -4.35
CA ILE A 139 -4.55 -6.41 -4.11
C ILE A 139 -4.50 -6.82 -2.64
N GLN A 140 -4.64 -8.11 -2.39
CA GLN A 140 -4.52 -8.62 -1.03
C GLN A 140 -3.10 -9.14 -0.79
N ILE A 141 -2.43 -8.59 0.22
CA ILE A 141 -1.12 -9.06 0.69
C ILE A 141 -1.22 -9.28 2.20
N LYS A 142 -0.98 -10.52 2.63
CA LYS A 142 -1.02 -10.88 4.04
C LYS A 142 0.29 -11.54 4.45
N SER A 143 1.05 -10.89 5.32
CA SER A 143 2.20 -11.49 5.96
C SER A 143 1.75 -12.53 6.99
N LYS A 144 2.53 -13.62 7.13
CA LYS A 144 2.20 -14.68 8.09
C LYS A 144 2.59 -14.31 9.52
N LYS A 145 3.66 -13.54 9.68
CA LYS A 145 4.23 -13.24 10.98
C LYS A 145 5.10 -11.99 10.92
N GLU A 146 5.01 -11.18 11.98
CA GLU A 146 5.96 -10.11 12.21
C GLU A 146 7.24 -10.62 12.90
N ALA A 147 8.38 -10.03 12.59
CA ALA A 147 9.63 -10.35 13.27
C ALA A 147 9.73 -9.70 14.67
N CYS A 148 8.90 -8.70 14.93
CA CYS A 148 8.80 -8.04 16.23
C CYS A 148 8.38 -9.04 17.31
N PRO A 149 9.15 -9.19 18.42
CA PRO A 149 8.80 -10.12 19.50
C PRO A 149 7.48 -9.82 20.20
N LEU A 150 7.03 -8.56 20.14
CA LEU A 150 5.80 -8.07 20.77
C LEU A 150 4.63 -7.96 19.77
N ASP A 151 4.88 -8.32 18.51
CA ASP A 151 3.89 -8.19 17.40
C ASP A 151 3.32 -6.77 17.24
N LEU A 152 4.09 -5.76 17.62
CA LEU A 152 3.67 -4.35 17.59
C LEU A 152 4.28 -3.56 16.43
N ALA A 153 5.50 -3.91 16.01
CA ALA A 153 6.18 -3.21 14.94
C ALA A 153 6.03 -3.97 13.63
N PRO A 154 5.50 -3.34 12.56
CA PRO A 154 5.48 -3.96 11.24
C PRO A 154 6.91 -4.12 10.73
N THR A 155 7.25 -5.34 10.35
CA THR A 155 8.54 -5.74 9.79
C THR A 155 8.35 -6.49 8.47
N SER A 156 7.18 -7.11 8.30
CA SER A 156 6.83 -7.95 7.15
C SER A 156 5.50 -7.54 6.51
N SER A 157 4.73 -6.71 7.20
CA SER A 157 3.43 -6.20 6.70
C SER A 157 3.53 -4.79 6.17
#